data_7f61fd4946551109c6b33850d41edd64
#
_entry.id   7f61fd4946551109c6b33850d41edd64
#
_cell.length_a   1.000
_cell.length_b   1.000
_cell.length_c   1.000
_cell.angle_alpha   90.00
_cell.angle_beta   90.00
_cell.angle_gamma   90.00
#
_symmetry.space_group_name_H-M   'P 1'
#
loop_
_entity.id
_entity.type
_entity.pdbx_description
1 polymer ?
#
loop_
_entity_poly.entity_id
_entity_poly.type
_entity_poly.pdbx_seq_one_letter_code
_entity_poly.pdbx_strand_id
1 'polypeptide(L)'
;MKWYLWGAVVLLYSLFGSACSTERRYDLSAYGLSPVEHVDNAPAMARALEQIREKCEENQTIVVTLPKGRYEFYPDSAAERVYFISNHDQMNPKKVGLPFEGMKNMVFDGQGSELIFHGRMLPVSLLDSRNCVLKNFSIDFKHPQISQVKVVENDTLKGGITFEVAPWVRYEIRDSVFVAVSYTHL
;
A
#
# COMPACT_ATOMS: atom_id res chain seq x y z
N MET A 1 -43.45 7.52 -49.93
CA MET A 1 -42.00 7.38 -49.84
C MET A 1 -41.45 8.00 -48.54
N LYS A 2 -41.98 7.60 -47.36
CA LYS A 2 -41.53 8.13 -46.05
C LYS A 2 -41.35 7.06 -44.96
N TRP A 3 -41.45 5.80 -45.27
CA TRP A 3 -41.42 4.71 -44.28
C TRP A 3 -40.07 4.00 -44.17
N TYR A 4 -39.14 4.23 -45.08
CA TYR A 4 -37.83 3.56 -45.08
C TYR A 4 -36.75 4.26 -44.25
N LEU A 5 -37.00 5.52 -43.85
CA LEU A 5 -36.04 6.30 -43.05
C LEU A 5 -36.05 5.95 -41.54
N TRP A 6 -37.15 5.40 -41.02
CA TRP A 6 -37.24 5.03 -39.61
C TRP A 6 -36.60 3.67 -39.31
N GLY A 7 -36.57 2.76 -40.27
CA GLY A 7 -35.93 1.46 -40.12
C GLY A 7 -34.39 1.52 -39.99
N ALA A 8 -33.80 2.48 -40.70
CA ALA A 8 -32.34 2.65 -40.71
C ALA A 8 -31.80 3.26 -39.41
N VAL A 9 -32.58 4.11 -38.73
CA VAL A 9 -32.17 4.76 -37.49
C VAL A 9 -32.23 3.77 -36.30
N VAL A 10 -33.20 2.85 -36.31
CA VAL A 10 -33.31 1.83 -35.24
C VAL A 10 -32.22 0.77 -35.36
N LEU A 11 -31.75 0.46 -36.58
CA LEU A 11 -30.65 -0.49 -36.80
C LEU A 11 -29.27 0.08 -36.41
N LEU A 12 -29.09 1.41 -36.46
CA LEU A 12 -27.83 2.04 -36.01
C LEU A 12 -27.70 2.11 -34.48
N TYR A 13 -28.80 2.13 -33.73
CA TYR A 13 -28.76 2.15 -32.25
C TYR A 13 -28.43 0.78 -31.61
N SER A 14 -28.62 -0.30 -32.35
CA SER A 14 -28.32 -1.66 -31.86
C SER A 14 -26.84 -2.06 -32.01
N LEU A 15 -26.01 -1.22 -32.66
CA LEU A 15 -24.56 -1.46 -32.80
C LEU A 15 -23.68 -0.84 -31.72
N PHE A 16 -24.25 -0.04 -30.81
CA PHE A 16 -23.58 0.31 -29.57
C PHE A 16 -23.77 -0.83 -28.55
N GLY A 17 -23.19 -1.99 -28.90
CA GLY A 17 -23.05 -3.06 -27.94
C GLY A 17 -22.32 -2.53 -26.73
N SER A 18 -22.99 -2.56 -25.57
CA SER A 18 -22.34 -2.35 -24.27
C SER A 18 -21.11 -3.23 -24.25
N ALA A 19 -19.95 -2.64 -24.27
CA ALA A 19 -18.71 -3.34 -23.95
C ALA A 19 -18.88 -3.86 -22.51
N CYS A 20 -19.38 -5.08 -22.38
CA CYS A 20 -19.46 -5.78 -21.11
C CYS A 20 -18.02 -6.02 -20.67
N SER A 21 -17.47 -5.14 -19.83
CA SER A 21 -16.19 -5.41 -19.22
C SER A 21 -16.39 -6.62 -18.31
N THR A 22 -15.75 -7.72 -18.63
CA THR A 22 -15.75 -8.91 -17.81
C THR A 22 -15.03 -8.60 -16.51
N GLU A 23 -15.68 -8.81 -15.37
CA GLU A 23 -15.07 -8.65 -14.05
C GLU A 23 -14.48 -10.00 -13.60
N ARG A 24 -13.24 -10.00 -13.17
CA ARG A 24 -12.57 -11.15 -12.60
C ARG A 24 -12.17 -10.86 -11.15
N ARG A 25 -12.54 -11.75 -10.23
CA ARG A 25 -12.30 -11.59 -8.80
C ARG A 25 -11.22 -12.54 -8.28
N TYR A 26 -10.36 -12.00 -7.41
CA TYR A 26 -9.31 -12.73 -6.71
C TYR A 26 -9.41 -12.45 -5.22
N ASP A 27 -9.54 -13.51 -4.42
CA ASP A 27 -9.51 -13.43 -2.96
C ASP A 27 -8.09 -13.75 -2.48
N LEU A 28 -7.48 -12.81 -1.75
CA LEU A 28 -6.10 -12.94 -1.30
C LEU A 28 -5.88 -14.01 -0.23
N SER A 29 -6.94 -14.48 0.44
CA SER A 29 -6.82 -15.63 1.35
C SER A 29 -6.40 -16.90 0.61
N ALA A 30 -6.81 -17.06 -0.65
CA ALA A 30 -6.40 -18.18 -1.50
C ALA A 30 -4.91 -18.14 -1.89
N TYR A 31 -4.23 -17.01 -1.66
CA TYR A 31 -2.80 -16.80 -1.93
C TYR A 31 -1.93 -16.93 -0.68
N GLY A 32 -2.53 -17.33 0.45
CA GLY A 32 -1.81 -17.56 1.70
C GLY A 32 -1.67 -16.32 2.59
N LEU A 33 -2.41 -15.23 2.31
CA LEU A 33 -2.52 -14.13 3.27
C LEU A 33 -3.39 -14.53 4.45
N SER A 34 -2.93 -14.17 5.65
CA SER A 34 -3.56 -14.59 6.90
C SER A 34 -3.62 -13.44 7.91
N PRO A 35 -4.77 -13.18 8.54
CA PRO A 35 -4.90 -12.18 9.58
C PRO A 35 -4.44 -12.67 10.98
N VAL A 36 -3.67 -13.73 11.03
CA VAL A 36 -3.11 -14.26 12.27
C VAL A 36 -1.94 -13.39 12.73
N GLU A 37 -1.91 -13.06 14.01
CA GLU A 37 -0.86 -12.24 14.61
C GLU A 37 0.53 -12.88 14.41
N HIS A 38 1.53 -12.04 14.16
CA HIS A 38 2.92 -12.42 13.86
C HIS A 38 3.14 -13.22 12.56
N VAL A 39 2.12 -13.35 11.71
CA VAL A 39 2.31 -13.89 10.35
C VAL A 39 2.75 -12.79 9.42
N ASP A 40 3.90 -12.96 8.77
CA ASP A 40 4.37 -12.03 7.74
C ASP A 40 3.62 -12.24 6.43
N ASN A 41 2.82 -11.26 6.05
CA ASN A 41 2.04 -11.28 4.81
C ASN A 41 2.79 -10.67 3.60
N ALA A 42 3.96 -10.06 3.80
CA ALA A 42 4.68 -9.38 2.72
C ALA A 42 5.06 -10.32 1.56
N PRO A 43 5.63 -11.51 1.78
CA PRO A 43 5.97 -12.41 0.69
C PRO A 43 4.76 -13.00 -0.02
N ALA A 44 3.67 -13.28 0.71
CA ALA A 44 2.42 -13.78 0.12
C ALA A 44 1.75 -12.70 -0.75
N MET A 45 1.73 -11.46 -0.26
CA MET A 45 1.19 -10.32 -0.99
C MET A 45 1.96 -10.07 -2.30
N ALA A 46 3.27 -10.04 -2.24
CA ALA A 46 4.10 -9.83 -3.43
C ALA A 46 3.86 -10.90 -4.50
N ARG A 47 3.85 -12.18 -4.11
CA ARG A 47 3.54 -13.30 -5.04
C ARG A 47 2.12 -13.22 -5.60
N ALA A 48 1.14 -12.89 -4.77
CA ALA A 48 -0.25 -12.77 -5.21
C ALA A 48 -0.41 -11.67 -6.26
N LEU A 49 0.13 -10.49 -5.98
CA LEU A 49 0.04 -9.35 -6.91
C LEU A 49 0.76 -9.64 -8.24
N GLU A 50 1.91 -10.31 -8.21
CA GLU A 50 2.61 -10.71 -9.42
C GLU A 50 1.79 -11.70 -10.27
N GLN A 51 1.23 -12.74 -9.67
CA GLN A 51 0.39 -13.72 -10.37
C GLN A 51 -0.91 -13.10 -10.92
N ILE A 52 -1.47 -12.14 -10.19
CA ILE A 52 -2.66 -11.41 -10.65
C ILE A 52 -2.31 -10.49 -11.82
N ARG A 53 -1.17 -9.80 -11.75
CA ARG A 53 -0.67 -8.94 -12.83
C ARG A 53 -0.54 -9.69 -14.15
N GLU A 54 -0.01 -10.91 -14.14
CA GLU A 54 0.13 -11.75 -15.34
C GLU A 54 -1.21 -12.07 -16.00
N LYS A 55 -2.31 -11.98 -15.27
CA LYS A 55 -3.67 -12.25 -15.74
C LYS A 55 -4.43 -10.98 -16.11
N CYS A 56 -3.79 -9.81 -16.03
CA CYS A 56 -4.40 -8.53 -16.36
C CYS A 56 -4.57 -8.35 -17.87
N GLU A 57 -5.80 -8.24 -18.33
CA GLU A 57 -6.14 -7.94 -19.72
C GLU A 57 -6.67 -6.50 -19.85
N GLU A 58 -6.48 -5.84 -20.99
CA GLU A 58 -6.84 -4.43 -21.17
C GLU A 58 -8.34 -4.14 -21.04
N ASN A 59 -9.18 -5.10 -21.42
CA ASN A 59 -10.64 -4.95 -21.45
C ASN A 59 -11.34 -5.61 -20.24
N GLN A 60 -10.60 -5.97 -19.22
CA GLN A 60 -11.11 -6.67 -18.04
C GLN A 60 -10.88 -5.84 -16.77
N THR A 61 -11.89 -5.80 -15.93
CA THR A 61 -11.75 -5.25 -14.57
C THR A 61 -11.34 -6.36 -13.61
N ILE A 62 -10.26 -6.16 -12.88
CA ILE A 62 -9.77 -7.07 -11.85
C ILE A 62 -10.19 -6.53 -10.48
N VAL A 63 -10.87 -7.35 -9.71
CA VAL A 63 -11.21 -7.05 -8.30
C VAL A 63 -10.41 -7.97 -7.41
N VAL A 64 -9.52 -7.40 -6.62
CA VAL A 64 -8.69 -8.09 -5.63
C VAL A 64 -9.27 -7.79 -4.26
N THR A 65 -9.69 -8.81 -3.54
CA THR A 65 -10.28 -8.67 -2.20
C THR A 65 -9.33 -9.21 -1.14
N LEU A 66 -9.19 -8.44 -0.06
CA LEU A 66 -8.53 -8.89 1.16
C LEU A 66 -9.61 -9.06 2.24
N PRO A 67 -9.91 -10.28 2.72
CA PRO A 67 -10.90 -10.49 3.76
C PRO A 67 -10.61 -9.64 4.99
N LYS A 68 -11.67 -9.16 5.64
CA LYS A 68 -11.52 -8.28 6.79
C LYS A 68 -10.66 -8.93 7.88
N GLY A 69 -9.62 -8.22 8.30
CA GLY A 69 -8.69 -8.70 9.32
C GLY A 69 -7.58 -7.69 9.60
N ARG A 70 -6.69 -8.10 10.49
CA ARG A 70 -5.46 -7.36 10.80
C ARG A 70 -4.28 -8.13 10.24
N TYR A 71 -3.59 -7.55 9.27
CA TYR A 71 -2.50 -8.18 8.54
C TYR A 71 -1.17 -7.49 8.87
N GLU A 72 -0.19 -8.28 9.26
CA GLU A 72 1.14 -7.76 9.59
C GLU A 72 2.12 -7.97 8.44
N PHE A 73 3.00 -6.98 8.23
CA PHE A 73 4.00 -6.96 7.17
C PHE A 73 5.36 -6.64 7.78
N TYR A 74 6.35 -7.47 7.48
CA TYR A 74 7.70 -7.34 8.02
C TYR A 74 8.72 -7.09 6.91
N PRO A 75 9.78 -6.32 7.18
CA PRO A 75 10.75 -5.93 6.15
C PRO A 75 11.64 -7.08 5.65
N ASP A 76 11.84 -8.12 6.47
CA ASP A 76 12.83 -9.16 6.20
C ASP A 76 12.53 -9.94 4.93
N SER A 77 11.27 -10.25 4.69
CA SER A 77 10.80 -11.02 3.53
C SER A 77 10.05 -10.16 2.52
N ALA A 78 10.02 -8.85 2.70
CA ALA A 78 9.32 -7.94 1.80
C ALA A 78 10.02 -7.81 0.45
N ALA A 79 9.25 -7.53 -0.60
CA ALA A 79 9.78 -7.28 -1.93
C ALA A 79 10.76 -6.10 -1.91
N GLU A 80 11.95 -6.31 -2.47
CA GLU A 80 12.94 -5.25 -2.64
C GLU A 80 12.80 -4.55 -3.98
N ARG A 81 12.80 -3.22 -3.95
CA ARG A 81 12.69 -2.39 -5.15
C ARG A 81 13.62 -1.20 -5.10
N VAL A 82 14.23 -0.90 -6.22
CA VAL A 82 15.01 0.33 -6.38
C VAL A 82 14.09 1.42 -6.91
N TYR A 83 13.70 2.33 -6.04
CA TYR A 83 12.84 3.46 -6.37
C TYR A 83 13.53 4.77 -6.06
N PHE A 84 13.32 5.76 -6.91
CA PHE A 84 13.70 7.14 -6.67
C PHE A 84 12.45 7.94 -6.38
N ILE A 85 12.11 8.04 -5.10
CA ILE A 85 10.90 8.71 -4.62
C ILE A 85 11.25 10.16 -4.31
N SER A 86 10.91 11.08 -5.24
CA SER A 86 11.14 12.51 -5.04
C SER A 86 12.60 12.84 -4.66
N ASN A 87 12.82 13.97 -4.00
CA ASN A 87 14.14 14.49 -3.63
C ASN A 87 14.58 14.13 -2.21
N HIS A 88 13.84 13.31 -1.47
CA HIS A 88 14.06 13.18 -0.04
C HIS A 88 14.76 11.92 0.42
N ASP A 89 14.59 10.79 -0.20
CA ASP A 89 15.09 9.55 0.35
C ASP A 89 15.82 8.72 -0.70
N GLN A 90 17.10 8.59 -0.48
CA GLN A 90 18.00 7.88 -1.40
C GLN A 90 18.39 6.49 -0.92
N MET A 91 17.85 6.02 0.22
CA MET A 91 18.16 4.66 0.67
C MET A 91 17.43 3.64 -0.19
N ASN A 92 18.18 2.87 -0.91
CA ASN A 92 17.74 1.77 -1.75
C ASN A 92 18.50 0.49 -1.37
N PRO A 93 17.93 -0.70 -1.59
CA PRO A 93 16.55 -0.95 -2.04
C PRO A 93 15.50 -0.60 -0.99
N LYS A 94 14.28 -0.31 -1.44
CA LYS A 94 13.11 -0.15 -0.58
C LYS A 94 12.49 -1.51 -0.29
N LYS A 95 12.10 -1.73 0.96
CA LYS A 95 11.25 -2.86 1.35
C LYS A 95 9.79 -2.47 1.14
N VAL A 96 9.07 -3.15 0.26
CA VAL A 96 7.71 -2.78 -0.15
C VAL A 96 6.70 -3.82 0.32
N GLY A 97 5.66 -3.37 1.01
CA GLY A 97 4.59 -4.25 1.50
C GLY A 97 3.63 -4.68 0.40
N LEU A 98 3.04 -3.71 -0.28
CA LEU A 98 2.09 -3.93 -1.37
C LEU A 98 2.63 -3.32 -2.67
N PRO A 99 3.40 -4.08 -3.47
CA PRO A 99 3.96 -3.60 -4.73
C PRO A 99 2.95 -3.79 -5.87
N PHE A 100 2.10 -2.79 -6.12
CA PHE A 100 1.23 -2.77 -7.31
C PHE A 100 2.03 -2.26 -8.50
N GLU A 101 2.51 -3.17 -9.33
CA GLU A 101 3.36 -2.87 -10.48
C GLU A 101 2.72 -3.36 -11.77
N GLY A 102 2.59 -2.49 -12.76
CA GLY A 102 2.01 -2.81 -14.07
C GLY A 102 0.53 -3.21 -14.03
N MET A 103 -0.19 -2.82 -12.98
CA MET A 103 -1.61 -3.15 -12.81
C MET A 103 -2.48 -2.27 -13.71
N LYS A 104 -3.50 -2.88 -14.31
CA LYS A 104 -4.46 -2.19 -15.18
C LYS A 104 -5.88 -2.53 -14.77
N ASN A 105 -6.76 -1.50 -14.72
CA ASN A 105 -8.19 -1.66 -14.44
C ASN A 105 -8.46 -2.50 -13.17
N MET A 106 -7.73 -2.23 -12.09
CA MET A 106 -7.78 -3.00 -10.86
C MET A 106 -8.50 -2.25 -9.75
N VAL A 107 -9.32 -2.96 -8.99
CA VAL A 107 -9.89 -2.52 -7.71
C VAL A 107 -9.34 -3.42 -6.62
N PHE A 108 -8.52 -2.86 -5.74
CA PHE A 108 -8.14 -3.53 -4.49
C PHE A 108 -9.10 -3.09 -3.39
N ASP A 109 -9.81 -4.04 -2.81
CA ASP A 109 -10.77 -3.82 -1.73
C ASP A 109 -10.31 -4.55 -0.46
N GLY A 110 -9.83 -3.79 0.51
CA GLY A 110 -9.38 -4.31 1.80
C GLY A 110 -10.50 -4.67 2.77
N GLN A 111 -11.76 -4.48 2.40
CA GLN A 111 -12.95 -4.87 3.19
C GLN A 111 -12.94 -4.39 4.66
N GLY A 112 -12.28 -3.25 4.93
CA GLY A 112 -12.12 -2.71 6.27
C GLY A 112 -11.00 -3.36 7.07
N SER A 113 -10.00 -3.92 6.41
CA SER A 113 -8.81 -4.49 7.04
C SER A 113 -7.85 -3.44 7.54
N GLU A 114 -7.07 -3.80 8.54
CA GLU A 114 -5.93 -3.04 9.06
C GLU A 114 -4.62 -3.67 8.56
N LEU A 115 -3.78 -2.85 7.93
CA LEU A 115 -2.47 -3.25 7.44
C LEU A 115 -1.40 -2.65 8.36
N ILE A 116 -0.71 -3.50 9.12
CA ILE A 116 0.27 -3.09 10.12
C ILE A 116 1.67 -3.39 9.61
N PHE A 117 2.47 -2.34 9.50
CA PHE A 117 3.83 -2.43 9.01
C PHE A 117 4.85 -2.38 10.16
N HIS A 118 5.84 -3.25 10.09
CA HIS A 118 6.95 -3.31 11.04
C HIS A 118 8.22 -2.74 10.41
N GLY A 119 9.02 -2.08 11.25
CA GLY A 119 10.29 -1.53 10.78
C GLY A 119 10.16 -0.51 9.65
N ARG A 120 11.21 -0.38 8.85
CA ARG A 120 11.27 0.60 7.77
C ARG A 120 10.81 -0.02 6.46
N MET A 121 9.56 0.24 6.11
CA MET A 121 8.93 -0.24 4.88
C MET A 121 8.21 0.89 4.14
N LEU A 122 8.11 0.73 2.84
CA LEU A 122 7.16 1.47 2.01
C LEU A 122 5.85 0.66 1.98
N PRO A 123 4.77 1.14 2.60
CA PRO A 123 3.54 0.35 2.70
C PRO A 123 2.96 -0.03 1.35
N VAL A 124 2.82 0.93 0.45
CA VAL A 124 2.19 0.74 -0.86
C VAL A 124 3.00 1.45 -1.93
N SER A 125 3.19 0.80 -3.05
CA SER A 125 3.68 1.44 -4.27
C SER A 125 2.75 1.14 -5.45
N LEU A 126 2.57 2.14 -6.31
CA LEU A 126 1.89 2.03 -7.60
C LEU A 126 2.89 2.47 -8.67
N LEU A 127 3.39 1.51 -9.45
CA LEU A 127 4.35 1.76 -10.52
C LEU A 127 3.79 1.25 -11.83
N ASP A 128 3.88 2.05 -12.90
CA ASP A 128 3.40 1.72 -14.24
C ASP A 128 1.95 1.18 -14.27
N SER A 129 1.14 1.66 -13.34
CA SER A 129 -0.23 1.21 -13.12
C SER A 129 -1.24 2.26 -13.57
N ARG A 130 -2.37 1.82 -14.14
CA ARG A 130 -3.44 2.72 -14.62
C ARG A 130 -4.83 2.21 -14.25
N ASN A 131 -5.77 3.13 -14.01
CA ASN A 131 -7.14 2.83 -13.61
C ASN A 131 -7.20 1.91 -12.39
N CYS A 132 -6.38 2.20 -11.37
CA CYS A 132 -6.33 1.43 -10.14
C CYS A 132 -7.06 2.18 -9.02
N VAL A 133 -7.89 1.45 -8.28
CA VAL A 133 -8.59 1.94 -7.09
C VAL A 133 -8.16 1.09 -5.91
N LEU A 134 -7.65 1.74 -4.87
CA LEU A 134 -7.35 1.10 -3.58
C LEU A 134 -8.33 1.65 -2.55
N LYS A 135 -9.08 0.77 -1.87
CA LYS A 135 -10.14 1.22 -0.98
C LYS A 135 -10.35 0.28 0.21
N ASN A 136 -11.04 0.82 1.23
CA ASN A 136 -11.55 0.08 2.38
C ASN A 136 -10.46 -0.64 3.20
N PHE A 137 -9.35 0.04 3.51
CA PHE A 137 -8.35 -0.43 4.45
C PHE A 137 -7.67 0.75 5.13
N SER A 138 -7.05 0.49 6.27
CA SER A 138 -6.16 1.42 6.96
C SER A 138 -4.72 0.95 6.94
N ILE A 139 -3.80 1.89 7.02
CA ILE A 139 -2.36 1.64 7.14
C ILE A 139 -1.89 2.22 8.46
N ASP A 140 -1.14 1.43 9.21
CA ASP A 140 -0.48 1.89 10.41
C ASP A 140 0.88 1.20 10.59
N PHE A 141 1.73 1.77 11.42
CA PHE A 141 3.01 1.18 11.81
C PHE A 141 2.93 0.69 13.25
N LYS A 142 3.42 -0.52 13.51
CA LYS A 142 3.51 -1.07 14.88
C LYS A 142 4.27 -0.12 15.83
N HIS A 143 5.30 0.52 15.28
CA HIS A 143 6.05 1.58 15.94
C HIS A 143 6.18 2.75 14.96
N PRO A 144 5.72 3.95 15.33
CA PRO A 144 5.86 5.14 14.48
C PRO A 144 7.32 5.37 14.11
N GLN A 145 7.56 5.69 12.83
CA GLN A 145 8.91 6.03 12.34
C GLN A 145 9.28 7.49 12.65
N ILE A 146 8.34 8.25 13.19
CA ILE A 146 8.52 9.64 13.57
C ILE A 146 8.59 9.69 15.09
N SER A 147 9.65 10.32 15.60
CA SER A 147 9.78 10.62 17.01
C SER A 147 9.25 12.01 17.30
N GLN A 148 8.49 12.16 18.37
CA GLN A 148 7.93 13.42 18.82
C GLN A 148 8.41 13.73 20.23
N VAL A 149 8.71 15.00 20.43
CA VAL A 149 9.06 15.54 21.76
C VAL A 149 8.19 16.75 22.05
N LYS A 150 7.87 16.93 23.33
CA LYS A 150 7.21 18.15 23.80
C LYS A 150 8.27 19.03 24.48
N VAL A 151 8.56 20.17 23.90
CA VAL A 151 9.46 21.15 24.52
C VAL A 151 8.76 21.72 25.76
N VAL A 152 9.37 21.55 26.93
CA VAL A 152 8.85 22.06 28.21
C VAL A 152 9.57 23.31 28.67
N GLU A 153 10.82 23.49 28.26
CA GLU A 153 11.61 24.69 28.56
C GLU A 153 12.56 24.99 27.41
N ASN A 154 12.72 26.28 27.12
CA ASN A 154 13.68 26.77 26.15
C ASN A 154 14.54 27.84 26.81
N ASP A 155 15.77 27.48 27.23
CA ASP A 155 16.74 28.39 27.81
C ASP A 155 17.58 29.03 26.69
N THR A 156 17.12 30.15 26.21
CA THR A 156 17.80 30.88 25.15
C THR A 156 19.12 31.52 25.58
N LEU A 157 19.34 31.68 26.89
CA LEU A 157 20.59 32.25 27.42
C LEU A 157 21.70 31.21 27.48
N LYS A 158 21.37 29.99 27.81
CA LYS A 158 22.31 28.84 27.84
C LYS A 158 22.33 28.05 26.53
N GLY A 159 21.41 28.36 25.60
CA GLY A 159 21.32 27.67 24.33
C GLY A 159 20.86 26.23 24.45
N GLY A 160 19.97 25.92 25.40
CA GLY A 160 19.48 24.59 25.67
C GLY A 160 17.96 24.49 25.63
N ILE A 161 17.47 23.29 25.34
CA ILE A 161 16.04 22.95 25.44
C ILE A 161 15.86 21.73 26.36
N THR A 162 14.83 21.78 27.20
CA THR A 162 14.34 20.64 27.95
C THR A 162 13.09 20.11 27.28
N PHE A 163 12.99 18.81 27.07
CA PHE A 163 11.83 18.19 26.44
C PHE A 163 11.43 16.88 27.07
N GLU A 164 10.16 16.58 26.99
CA GLU A 164 9.58 15.28 27.32
C GLU A 164 9.48 14.43 26.04
N VAL A 165 9.90 13.16 26.14
CA VAL A 165 9.81 12.19 25.07
C VAL A 165 8.47 11.48 25.16
N ALA A 166 7.78 11.33 24.03
CA ALA A 166 6.51 10.60 24.00
C ALA A 166 6.69 9.14 24.45
N PRO A 167 5.72 8.54 25.18
CA PRO A 167 5.87 7.21 25.80
C PRO A 167 6.19 6.07 24.83
N TRP A 168 5.81 6.23 23.56
CA TRP A 168 6.06 5.22 22.50
C TRP A 168 7.41 5.39 21.82
N VAL A 169 8.12 6.50 22.05
CA VAL A 169 9.43 6.75 21.44
C VAL A 169 10.50 5.99 22.22
N ARG A 170 11.20 5.11 21.55
CA ARG A 170 12.41 4.49 22.10
C ARG A 170 13.61 5.38 21.78
N TYR A 171 14.43 5.58 22.76
CA TYR A 171 15.65 6.38 22.60
C TYR A 171 16.80 5.82 23.44
N GLU A 172 17.98 6.17 23.06
CA GLU A 172 19.20 5.97 23.83
C GLU A 172 20.03 7.24 23.87
N ILE A 173 20.89 7.36 24.86
CA ILE A 173 21.91 8.40 24.88
C ILE A 173 23.23 7.73 24.53
N ARG A 174 23.79 8.08 23.39
CA ARG A 174 25.06 7.55 22.89
C ARG A 174 26.05 8.71 22.73
N ASP A 175 27.17 8.67 23.46
CA ASP A 175 28.19 9.72 23.42
C ASP A 175 27.61 11.13 23.62
N SER A 176 26.73 11.28 24.59
CA SER A 176 25.99 12.52 24.92
C SER A 176 25.05 13.01 23.79
N VAL A 177 24.76 12.17 22.81
CA VAL A 177 23.80 12.47 21.73
C VAL A 177 22.50 11.70 22.00
N PHE A 178 21.39 12.41 21.97
CA PHE A 178 20.06 11.80 21.97
C PHE A 178 19.80 11.13 20.62
N VAL A 179 19.62 9.83 20.63
CA VAL A 179 19.33 9.02 19.44
C VAL A 179 17.95 8.42 19.59
N ALA A 180 16.99 8.88 18.80
CA ALA A 180 15.70 8.23 18.70
C ALA A 180 15.86 6.96 17.85
N VAL A 181 15.58 5.81 18.44
CA VAL A 181 15.75 4.51 17.79
C VAL A 181 14.47 4.15 17.07
N SER A 182 14.43 4.33 15.76
CA SER A 182 13.48 3.61 14.93
C SER A 182 14.02 2.19 14.74
N TYR A 183 13.19 1.17 14.96
CA TYR A 183 13.63 -0.21 14.85
C TYR A 183 14.27 -0.52 13.50
N THR A 184 15.57 -0.61 13.50
CA THR A 184 16.33 -1.40 12.56
C THR A 184 17.02 -2.45 13.40
N HIS A 185 16.58 -3.68 13.27
CA HIS A 185 17.18 -4.92 13.78
C HIS A 185 18.31 -4.82 14.84
N LEU A 186 18.05 -5.35 16.02
CA LEU A 186 19.04 -6.08 16.77
C LEU A 186 18.86 -7.57 16.49
#